data_1889f12235e13f02dd53e5c2cd601051
#
_entry.id   1889f12235e13f02dd53e5c2cd601051
#
_cell.length_a   1.000
_cell.length_b   1.000
_cell.length_c   1.000
_cell.angle_alpha   90.00
_cell.angle_beta   90.00
_cell.angle_gamma   90.00
#
_symmetry.space_group_name_H-M   'P 1'
#
loop_
_entity.id
_entity.type
_entity.pdbx_description
1 polymer ?
#
loop_
_entity_poly.entity_id
_entity_poly.type
_entity_poly.pdbx_seq_one_letter_code
_entity_poly.pdbx_strand_id
1 'polypeptide(L)'
;MSNALSHLPVFNAMQSEFMPYKDVWQAPSHLKLDQTRLKYSAIFRRFQGASSSQANVVASQQDPIPMWIADMDIPPCDEILSAITQNLRSTYGYQSLDIGDAVAKRFERTTQKSSRFKVESGDVVDVASAIGAIDVALHTFCQPGQKVMVLTPTYSPLTETIHNNGLTPVSIPVIQNARQSQTRLSEVTATKDSDKSRQEDVERSYSTIDTSAFDSAAAAFVICHPNNPTGTVLSAEEQRVIMSFCAKNDILMITDEVHSEFAFNSSNEPTLIPMFGAEVSNKSKGRQESLNGGNIHTHQLPRIIHINSVSKAFNLASIPGASYAVIKDKTIRETFAQAINSRHLNASNLGKVALIAAYEKGSTWLDSVKSALSFNRKLVVRFFEHYGLSVNYTMGSAGYFLWLDLSTFPSHLTQPNSIASVDGAPLGDASRQPLKYSPVTTVEGCIERGVIGNDGATFGSPHHIRLNLACHPAVVETALQRLCFIS
;
A
#
# COMPACT_ATOMS: atom_id res chain seq x y z
N MET A 1 2.21 -24.73 -19.69
CA MET A 1 2.68 -23.35 -19.49
C MET A 1 3.09 -22.66 -20.79
N SER A 2 3.81 -23.29 -21.72
CA SER A 2 4.25 -22.62 -22.97
C SER A 2 3.10 -22.03 -23.82
N ASN A 3 1.96 -22.67 -23.88
CA ASN A 3 0.81 -22.18 -24.68
C ASN A 3 -0.01 -21.05 -24.02
N ALA A 4 0.07 -20.85 -22.70
CA ALA A 4 -0.67 -19.78 -22.01
C ALA A 4 0.07 -18.44 -22.05
N LEU A 5 1.40 -18.46 -22.11
CA LEU A 5 2.23 -17.24 -22.11
C LEU A 5 2.26 -16.54 -23.48
N SER A 6 1.94 -17.23 -24.58
CA SER A 6 1.92 -16.65 -25.94
C SER A 6 0.88 -15.53 -26.11
N HIS A 7 -0.04 -15.34 -25.15
CA HIS A 7 -1.12 -14.35 -25.17
C HIS A 7 -0.86 -13.12 -24.30
N LEU A 8 0.34 -12.98 -23.77
CA LEU A 8 0.72 -11.87 -22.89
C LEU A 8 1.71 -10.96 -23.62
N PRO A 9 1.23 -10.14 -24.60
CA PRO A 9 2.14 -9.40 -25.49
C PRO A 9 3.01 -8.39 -24.74
N VAL A 10 2.48 -7.74 -23.70
CA VAL A 10 3.22 -6.74 -22.93
C VAL A 10 4.26 -7.41 -22.07
N PHE A 11 3.91 -8.47 -21.34
CA PHE A 11 4.87 -9.23 -20.54
C PHE A 11 5.97 -9.85 -21.41
N ASN A 12 5.61 -10.41 -22.56
CA ASN A 12 6.57 -10.99 -23.49
C ASN A 12 7.55 -9.94 -24.03
N ALA A 13 7.09 -8.74 -24.33
CA ALA A 13 7.94 -7.62 -24.75
C ALA A 13 8.89 -7.15 -23.62
N MET A 14 8.51 -7.36 -22.36
CA MET A 14 9.31 -6.99 -21.17
C MET A 14 10.16 -8.13 -20.60
N GLN A 15 10.25 -9.27 -21.26
CA GLN A 15 10.91 -10.49 -20.74
C GLN A 15 12.37 -10.24 -20.30
N SER A 16 13.14 -9.47 -21.07
CA SER A 16 14.53 -9.15 -20.72
C SER A 16 14.65 -8.35 -19.41
N GLU A 17 13.68 -7.46 -19.15
CA GLU A 17 13.59 -6.69 -17.91
C GLU A 17 13.11 -7.56 -16.73
N PHE A 18 12.34 -8.62 -17.00
CA PHE A 18 11.82 -9.55 -16.00
C PHE A 18 12.87 -10.56 -15.53
N MET A 19 13.76 -11.01 -16.39
CA MET A 19 14.75 -12.09 -16.08
C MET A 19 15.49 -11.90 -14.76
N PRO A 20 15.91 -10.69 -14.33
CA PRO A 20 16.54 -10.49 -13.04
C PRO A 20 15.66 -10.82 -11.83
N TYR A 21 14.33 -10.87 -12.00
CA TYR A 21 13.33 -11.03 -10.92
C TYR A 21 12.55 -12.33 -11.01
N LYS A 22 12.87 -13.23 -11.95
CA LYS A 22 12.12 -14.48 -12.20
C LYS A 22 11.97 -15.36 -10.96
N ASP A 23 12.99 -15.37 -10.10
CA ASP A 23 13.04 -16.21 -8.92
C ASP A 23 12.42 -15.54 -7.67
N VAL A 24 12.00 -14.28 -7.77
CA VAL A 24 11.29 -13.56 -6.70
C VAL A 24 9.85 -14.07 -6.55
N TRP A 25 9.23 -14.51 -7.65
CA TRP A 25 7.83 -14.92 -7.66
C TRP A 25 7.67 -16.43 -7.55
N GLN A 26 6.71 -16.88 -6.74
CA GLN A 26 6.28 -18.28 -6.77
C GLN A 26 5.63 -18.57 -8.13
N ALA A 27 5.96 -19.72 -8.70
CA ALA A 27 5.36 -20.13 -9.96
C ALA A 27 3.82 -20.26 -9.81
N PRO A 28 3.02 -19.75 -10.76
CA PRO A 28 1.56 -19.76 -10.66
C PRO A 28 0.95 -21.15 -10.41
N SER A 29 1.60 -22.22 -10.89
CA SER A 29 1.19 -23.61 -10.66
C SER A 29 1.28 -24.07 -9.21
N HIS A 30 2.18 -23.51 -8.42
CA HIS A 30 2.34 -23.85 -7.00
C HIS A 30 1.32 -23.13 -6.13
N LEU A 31 0.81 -21.97 -6.57
CA LEU A 31 -0.13 -21.15 -5.79
C LEU A 31 -1.53 -21.76 -5.72
N LYS A 32 -1.91 -22.54 -6.73
CA LYS A 32 -3.24 -23.20 -6.79
C LYS A 32 -3.43 -24.31 -5.75
N LEU A 33 -2.35 -24.84 -5.20
CA LEU A 33 -2.37 -26.00 -4.31
C LEU A 33 -2.38 -25.65 -2.83
N ASP A 34 -2.01 -24.41 -2.45
CA ASP A 34 -2.02 -24.00 -1.04
C ASP A 34 -3.39 -23.47 -0.63
N GLN A 35 -4.32 -24.39 -0.40
CA GLN A 35 -5.65 -24.10 0.12
C GLN A 35 -5.62 -23.55 1.56
N THR A 36 -4.48 -23.57 2.24
CA THR A 36 -4.33 -23.01 3.59
C THR A 36 -4.21 -21.49 3.58
N ARG A 37 -3.71 -20.90 2.48
CA ARG A 37 -3.62 -19.44 2.35
C ARG A 37 -5.00 -18.84 2.20
N LEU A 38 -5.31 -17.86 3.05
CA LEU A 38 -6.60 -17.15 3.05
C LEU A 38 -6.93 -16.55 1.67
N LYS A 39 -5.91 -16.08 0.96
CA LYS A 39 -6.02 -15.52 -0.40
C LYS A 39 -6.74 -16.45 -1.38
N TYR A 40 -6.50 -17.75 -1.28
CA TYR A 40 -7.05 -18.78 -2.15
C TYR A 40 -8.26 -19.49 -1.53
N SER A 41 -8.22 -19.80 -0.23
CA SER A 41 -9.28 -20.56 0.46
C SER A 41 -10.59 -19.78 0.64
N ALA A 42 -10.50 -18.46 0.85
CA ALA A 42 -11.68 -17.63 1.07
C ALA A 42 -12.49 -17.40 -0.22
N ILE A 43 -11.90 -17.58 -1.39
CA ILE A 43 -12.62 -17.54 -2.66
C ILE A 43 -13.76 -18.58 -2.64
N PHE A 44 -13.45 -19.82 -2.30
CA PHE A 44 -14.45 -20.88 -2.22
C PHE A 44 -15.52 -20.59 -1.16
N ARG A 45 -15.16 -20.02 0.01
CA ARG A 45 -16.12 -19.74 1.10
C ARG A 45 -17.02 -18.54 0.81
N ARG A 46 -16.52 -17.46 0.21
CA ARG A 46 -17.35 -16.29 -0.17
C ARG A 46 -18.39 -16.65 -1.21
N PHE A 47 -18.09 -17.60 -2.11
CA PHE A 47 -19.00 -18.03 -3.15
C PHE A 47 -19.89 -19.19 -2.72
N GLN A 48 -19.58 -19.95 -1.68
CA GLN A 48 -20.49 -20.95 -1.11
C GLN A 48 -21.71 -20.33 -0.41
N GLY A 49 -21.61 -19.06 0.06
CA GLY A 49 -22.71 -18.31 0.66
C GLY A 49 -23.45 -17.38 -0.30
N ALA A 50 -22.95 -17.20 -1.53
CA ALA A 50 -23.60 -16.41 -2.55
C ALA A 50 -24.74 -17.21 -3.22
N SER A 51 -25.76 -16.52 -3.72
CA SER A 51 -26.85 -17.15 -4.46
C SER A 51 -26.29 -18.13 -5.52
N SER A 52 -26.98 -19.23 -5.75
CA SER A 52 -26.52 -20.34 -6.61
C SER A 52 -26.04 -19.93 -8.00
N SER A 53 -26.45 -18.76 -8.51
CA SER A 53 -25.97 -18.17 -9.77
C SER A 53 -24.52 -17.70 -9.73
N GLN A 54 -24.08 -17.05 -8.65
CA GLN A 54 -22.70 -16.54 -8.53
C GLN A 54 -21.69 -17.65 -8.22
N ALA A 55 -22.06 -18.63 -7.41
CA ALA A 55 -21.22 -19.80 -7.12
C ALA A 55 -21.00 -20.66 -8.39
N ASN A 56 -22.02 -20.76 -9.25
CA ASN A 56 -21.93 -21.49 -10.52
C ASN A 56 -21.07 -20.77 -11.57
N VAL A 57 -21.05 -19.43 -11.57
CA VAL A 57 -20.20 -18.63 -12.47
C VAL A 57 -18.72 -18.83 -12.14
N VAL A 58 -18.34 -18.86 -10.87
CA VAL A 58 -16.95 -19.08 -10.46
C VAL A 58 -16.52 -20.55 -10.63
N ALA A 59 -17.44 -21.50 -10.50
CA ALA A 59 -17.16 -22.93 -10.71
C ALA A 59 -17.09 -23.33 -12.18
N SER A 60 -17.71 -22.55 -13.08
CA SER A 60 -17.79 -22.85 -14.52
C SER A 60 -16.72 -22.16 -15.37
N GLN A 61 -15.99 -21.19 -14.83
CA GLN A 61 -14.99 -20.43 -15.58
C GLN A 61 -13.57 -20.68 -15.07
N GLN A 62 -12.64 -20.53 -15.99
CA GLN A 62 -11.21 -20.62 -15.84
C GLN A 62 -10.69 -20.10 -14.48
N ASP A 63 -9.87 -20.87 -13.80
CA ASP A 63 -9.12 -20.54 -12.56
C ASP A 63 -9.19 -19.09 -12.08
N PRO A 64 -9.87 -18.77 -10.97
CA PRO A 64 -10.00 -17.41 -10.47
C PRO A 64 -8.64 -16.84 -10.08
N ILE A 65 -8.44 -15.54 -10.35
CA ILE A 65 -7.23 -14.78 -10.01
C ILE A 65 -7.51 -13.96 -8.75
N PRO A 66 -6.99 -14.38 -7.57
CA PRO A 66 -7.22 -13.65 -6.31
C PRO A 66 -6.24 -12.48 -6.17
N MET A 67 -6.75 -11.26 -6.26
CA MET A 67 -5.99 -10.01 -6.08
C MET A 67 -6.60 -9.12 -4.98
N TRP A 68 -7.38 -9.68 -4.05
CA TRP A 68 -8.16 -8.93 -3.07
C TRP A 68 -7.44 -8.62 -1.77
N ILE A 69 -6.60 -9.52 -1.26
CA ILE A 69 -5.92 -9.35 0.03
C ILE A 69 -4.48 -8.89 -0.16
N ALA A 70 -3.98 -8.12 0.83
CA ALA A 70 -2.59 -7.68 0.90
C ALA A 70 -1.67 -8.82 1.38
N ASP A 71 -1.53 -9.84 0.55
CA ASP A 71 -0.70 -11.03 0.73
C ASP A 71 0.07 -11.27 -0.57
N MET A 72 1.39 -11.36 -0.50
CA MET A 72 2.27 -11.44 -1.67
C MET A 72 2.53 -12.90 -2.08
N ASP A 73 2.55 -13.16 -3.37
CA ASP A 73 2.89 -14.48 -3.94
C ASP A 73 4.42 -14.63 -4.09
N ILE A 74 5.11 -14.57 -2.96
CA ILE A 74 6.57 -14.56 -2.85
C ILE A 74 7.00 -15.59 -1.78
N PRO A 75 8.12 -16.29 -1.97
CA PRO A 75 8.70 -17.16 -0.94
C PRO A 75 9.02 -16.37 0.33
N PRO A 76 8.96 -17.01 1.52
CA PRO A 76 9.42 -16.40 2.75
C PRO A 76 10.89 -15.94 2.66
N CYS A 77 11.24 -14.91 3.44
CA CYS A 77 12.62 -14.50 3.63
C CYS A 77 13.36 -15.55 4.47
N ASP A 78 14.42 -16.13 3.92
CA ASP A 78 15.17 -17.23 4.55
C ASP A 78 15.83 -16.81 5.86
N GLU A 79 16.29 -15.56 5.98
CA GLU A 79 16.89 -15.03 7.19
C GLU A 79 15.87 -14.97 8.33
N ILE A 80 14.62 -14.60 8.03
CA ILE A 80 13.54 -14.60 9.02
C ILE A 80 13.14 -16.00 9.40
N LEU A 81 12.96 -16.88 8.41
CA LEU A 81 12.62 -18.28 8.64
C LEU A 81 13.68 -18.98 9.51
N SER A 82 14.95 -18.75 9.21
CA SER A 82 16.08 -19.30 9.98
C SER A 82 16.09 -18.78 11.41
N ALA A 83 15.87 -17.48 11.63
CA ALA A 83 15.84 -16.90 12.97
C ALA A 83 14.69 -17.45 13.81
N ILE A 84 13.48 -17.59 13.25
CA ILE A 84 12.32 -18.19 13.92
C ILE A 84 12.63 -19.66 14.27
N THR A 85 13.14 -20.42 13.31
CA THR A 85 13.48 -21.83 13.51
C THR A 85 14.52 -22.03 14.60
N GLN A 86 15.56 -21.20 14.62
CA GLN A 86 16.59 -21.23 15.64
C GLN A 86 16.03 -20.89 17.03
N ASN A 87 15.17 -19.87 17.13
CA ASN A 87 14.52 -19.51 18.38
C ASN A 87 13.64 -20.65 18.91
N LEU A 88 12.83 -21.28 18.07
CA LEU A 88 11.99 -22.42 18.44
C LEU A 88 12.80 -23.63 18.90
N ARG A 89 14.00 -23.85 18.36
CA ARG A 89 14.89 -24.91 18.79
C ARG A 89 15.58 -24.63 20.12
N SER A 90 15.67 -23.36 20.50
CA SER A 90 16.35 -22.96 21.74
C SER A 90 15.45 -23.03 22.98
N THR A 91 14.21 -22.53 22.89
CA THR A 91 13.26 -22.50 24.01
C THR A 91 11.84 -22.21 23.57
N TYR A 92 10.88 -22.74 24.36
CA TYR A 92 9.45 -22.37 24.31
C TYR A 92 9.01 -21.55 25.54
N GLY A 93 9.95 -21.27 26.46
CA GLY A 93 9.66 -20.55 27.70
C GLY A 93 9.51 -19.05 27.50
N TYR A 94 9.34 -18.34 28.62
CA TYR A 94 9.34 -16.88 28.61
C TYR A 94 10.68 -16.34 28.17
N GLN A 95 10.64 -15.33 27.29
CA GLN A 95 11.83 -14.65 26.77
C GLN A 95 11.67 -13.14 26.96
N SER A 96 12.77 -12.45 27.22
CA SER A 96 12.84 -10.99 27.24
C SER A 96 13.57 -10.54 25.98
N LEU A 97 12.81 -10.16 24.95
CA LEU A 97 13.33 -9.64 23.69
C LEU A 97 12.90 -8.19 23.54
N ASP A 98 13.88 -7.32 23.28
CA ASP A 98 13.66 -5.92 22.96
C ASP A 98 13.84 -5.69 21.45
N ILE A 99 12.86 -5.04 20.83
CA ILE A 99 12.89 -4.68 19.42
C ILE A 99 13.37 -3.25 19.16
N GLY A 100 13.53 -2.46 20.22
CA GLY A 100 13.77 -1.01 20.13
C GLY A 100 15.00 -0.66 19.31
N ASP A 101 16.12 -1.37 19.54
CA ASP A 101 17.37 -1.13 18.80
C ASP A 101 17.25 -1.46 17.32
N ALA A 102 16.55 -2.55 16.96
CA ALA A 102 16.34 -2.92 15.56
C ALA A 102 15.48 -1.87 14.84
N VAL A 103 14.43 -1.39 15.50
CA VAL A 103 13.56 -0.32 15.00
C VAL A 103 14.34 0.99 14.86
N ALA A 104 15.07 1.43 15.89
CA ALA A 104 15.85 2.66 15.86
C ALA A 104 16.87 2.66 14.70
N LYS A 105 17.62 1.59 14.53
CA LYS A 105 18.58 1.41 13.42
C LYS A 105 17.88 1.41 12.06
N ARG A 106 16.67 0.86 11.96
CA ARG A 106 15.89 0.90 10.70
C ARG A 106 15.55 2.33 10.31
N PHE A 107 15.06 3.14 11.26
CA PHE A 107 14.75 4.55 10.99
C PHE A 107 15.98 5.41 10.73
N GLU A 108 17.10 5.11 11.34
CA GLU A 108 18.36 5.79 11.05
C GLU A 108 18.81 5.63 9.58
N ARG A 109 18.54 4.49 8.96
CA ARG A 109 18.83 4.23 7.53
C ARG A 109 17.90 4.99 6.58
N THR A 110 16.64 5.24 6.98
CA THR A 110 15.63 5.88 6.14
C THR A 110 15.54 7.38 6.33
N THR A 111 16.04 7.89 7.45
CA THR A 111 16.01 9.30 7.79
C THR A 111 17.30 9.98 7.31
N GLN A 112 17.19 11.14 6.64
CA GLN A 112 18.37 11.89 6.22
C GLN A 112 19.24 12.22 7.45
N LYS A 113 20.56 12.10 7.32
CA LYS A 113 21.53 12.38 8.40
C LYS A 113 21.38 13.78 9.05
N SER A 114 20.77 14.72 8.33
CA SER A 114 20.46 16.07 8.78
C SER A 114 19.15 16.20 9.53
N SER A 115 18.32 15.13 9.58
CA SER A 115 17.02 15.17 10.26
C SER A 115 17.21 15.30 11.77
N ARG A 116 16.44 16.21 12.40
CA ARG A 116 16.33 16.31 13.86
C ARG A 116 15.44 15.23 14.47
N PHE A 117 14.63 14.58 13.64
CA PHE A 117 13.77 13.50 14.10
C PHE A 117 14.59 12.21 14.17
N LYS A 118 14.86 11.77 15.40
CA LYS A 118 15.57 10.51 15.68
C LYS A 118 14.65 9.61 16.49
N VAL A 119 14.63 8.33 16.14
CA VAL A 119 13.98 7.29 16.95
C VAL A 119 15.05 6.66 17.84
N GLU A 120 14.77 6.60 19.14
CA GLU A 120 15.60 5.91 20.13
C GLU A 120 14.92 4.60 20.53
N SER A 121 15.69 3.63 21.00
CA SER A 121 15.15 2.33 21.45
C SER A 121 14.03 2.50 22.48
N GLY A 122 14.17 3.43 23.40
CA GLY A 122 13.19 3.73 24.44
C GLY A 122 11.90 4.42 23.95
N ASP A 123 11.82 4.83 22.68
CA ASP A 123 10.60 5.38 22.09
C ASP A 123 9.64 4.30 21.58
N VAL A 124 10.11 3.05 21.54
CA VAL A 124 9.41 1.93 20.88
C VAL A 124 8.58 1.13 21.88
N VAL A 125 7.33 0.86 21.52
CA VAL A 125 6.43 -0.03 22.25
C VAL A 125 6.05 -1.18 21.32
N ASP A 126 6.30 -2.42 21.71
CA ASP A 126 5.93 -3.60 20.95
C ASP A 126 4.42 -3.89 21.08
N VAL A 127 3.78 -4.27 19.98
CA VAL A 127 2.35 -4.52 19.92
C VAL A 127 2.01 -5.78 19.11
N ALA A 128 0.90 -6.42 19.45
CA ALA A 128 0.46 -7.66 18.81
C ALA A 128 0.09 -7.46 17.32
N SER A 129 -0.49 -6.32 16.95
CA SER A 129 -0.85 -5.97 15.58
C SER A 129 -1.05 -4.46 15.43
N ALA A 130 -0.91 -3.94 14.21
CA ALA A 130 -1.12 -2.51 13.95
C ALA A 130 -2.56 -2.07 14.24
N ILE A 131 -3.56 -2.80 13.76
CA ILE A 131 -4.97 -2.44 13.98
C ILE A 131 -5.36 -2.55 15.46
N GLY A 132 -4.83 -3.54 16.18
CA GLY A 132 -5.02 -3.65 17.63
C GLY A 132 -4.36 -2.50 18.42
N ALA A 133 -3.21 -2.02 17.95
CA ALA A 133 -2.56 -0.84 18.52
C ALA A 133 -3.39 0.44 18.32
N ILE A 134 -4.01 0.61 17.14
CA ILE A 134 -4.93 1.72 16.86
C ILE A 134 -6.16 1.64 17.77
N ASP A 135 -6.74 0.45 17.92
CA ASP A 135 -7.87 0.19 18.80
C ASP A 135 -7.56 0.60 20.25
N VAL A 136 -6.43 0.12 20.79
CA VAL A 136 -5.98 0.49 22.15
C VAL A 136 -5.71 1.98 22.28
N ALA A 137 -5.12 2.63 21.27
CA ALA A 137 -4.88 4.06 21.28
C ALA A 137 -6.20 4.86 21.35
N LEU A 138 -7.17 4.53 20.49
CA LEU A 138 -8.48 5.16 20.49
C LEU A 138 -9.22 4.94 21.81
N HIS A 139 -9.23 3.70 22.31
CA HIS A 139 -9.86 3.38 23.59
C HIS A 139 -9.23 4.11 24.78
N THR A 140 -7.92 4.31 24.75
CA THR A 140 -7.17 4.88 25.88
C THR A 140 -7.27 6.41 25.93
N PHE A 141 -7.27 7.06 24.76
CA PHE A 141 -7.13 8.52 24.67
C PHE A 141 -8.39 9.26 24.21
N CYS A 142 -9.42 8.53 23.75
CA CYS A 142 -10.70 9.12 23.36
C CYS A 142 -11.84 8.66 24.28
N GLN A 143 -12.91 9.44 24.35
CA GLN A 143 -14.13 9.11 25.07
C GLN A 143 -15.26 8.73 24.10
N PRO A 144 -16.13 7.76 24.41
CA PRO A 144 -17.29 7.45 23.60
C PRO A 144 -18.09 8.71 23.22
N GLY A 145 -18.57 8.76 21.96
CA GLY A 145 -19.28 9.90 21.40
C GLY A 145 -18.39 10.97 20.79
N GLN A 146 -17.07 10.97 21.04
CA GLN A 146 -16.16 11.93 20.39
C GLN A 146 -15.96 11.60 18.91
N LYS A 147 -15.58 12.63 18.17
CA LYS A 147 -15.27 12.54 16.74
C LYS A 147 -13.81 12.19 16.49
N VAL A 148 -13.55 11.41 15.45
CA VAL A 148 -12.22 11.06 14.99
C VAL A 148 -12.11 11.29 13.50
N MET A 149 -11.22 12.18 13.09
CA MET A 149 -10.96 12.43 11.66
C MET A 149 -10.22 11.23 11.03
N VAL A 150 -10.53 10.95 9.78
CA VAL A 150 -9.88 9.92 8.98
C VAL A 150 -9.81 10.34 7.51
N LEU A 151 -8.65 10.16 6.85
CA LEU A 151 -8.53 10.42 5.42
C LEU A 151 -9.36 9.41 4.63
N THR A 152 -10.05 9.85 3.57
CA THR A 152 -10.87 8.99 2.69
C THR A 152 -10.50 9.18 1.22
N PRO A 153 -10.52 8.08 0.40
CA PRO A 153 -10.83 6.70 0.76
C PRO A 153 -9.76 6.10 1.70
N THR A 154 -10.17 5.15 2.56
CA THR A 154 -9.26 4.52 3.52
C THR A 154 -9.55 3.04 3.74
N TYR A 155 -8.63 2.35 4.40
CA TYR A 155 -8.77 0.96 4.82
C TYR A 155 -9.94 0.81 5.81
N SER A 156 -10.99 0.07 5.41
CA SER A 156 -12.26 -0.02 6.17
C SER A 156 -12.10 -0.42 7.65
N PRO A 157 -11.16 -1.33 8.04
CA PRO A 157 -10.96 -1.62 9.45
C PRO A 157 -10.59 -0.42 10.32
N LEU A 158 -10.07 0.67 9.76
CA LEU A 158 -9.82 1.89 10.55
C LEU A 158 -11.13 2.55 10.96
N THR A 159 -12.09 2.69 10.04
CA THR A 159 -13.42 3.24 10.35
C THR A 159 -14.22 2.30 11.23
N GLU A 160 -14.12 0.99 11.01
CA GLU A 160 -14.74 -0.02 11.87
C GLU A 160 -14.19 0.05 13.31
N THR A 161 -12.87 0.21 13.48
CA THR A 161 -12.23 0.36 14.79
C THR A 161 -12.68 1.65 15.50
N ILE A 162 -12.84 2.76 14.75
CA ILE A 162 -13.41 3.99 15.31
C ILE A 162 -14.83 3.73 15.85
N HIS A 163 -15.69 3.10 15.05
CA HIS A 163 -17.07 2.78 15.46
C HIS A 163 -17.12 1.81 16.66
N ASN A 164 -16.26 0.79 16.66
CA ASN A 164 -16.22 -0.22 17.74
C ASN A 164 -15.83 0.39 19.09
N ASN A 165 -15.12 1.51 19.09
CA ASN A 165 -14.82 2.31 20.29
C ASN A 165 -15.93 3.31 20.67
N GLY A 166 -17.09 3.24 20.01
CA GLY A 166 -18.19 4.17 20.25
C GLY A 166 -17.91 5.60 19.79
N LEU A 167 -16.95 5.76 18.86
CA LEU A 167 -16.52 7.04 18.31
C LEU A 167 -17.17 7.30 16.93
N THR A 168 -17.21 8.56 16.50
CA THR A 168 -17.80 8.96 15.23
C THR A 168 -16.72 9.34 14.22
N PRO A 169 -16.55 8.62 13.09
CA PRO A 169 -15.58 9.00 12.08
C PRO A 169 -16.02 10.25 11.32
N VAL A 170 -15.07 11.17 11.09
CA VAL A 170 -15.22 12.35 10.24
C VAL A 170 -14.32 12.17 9.03
N SER A 171 -14.93 12.02 7.87
CA SER A 171 -14.21 11.82 6.61
C SER A 171 -13.51 13.09 6.16
N ILE A 172 -12.24 13.02 5.91
CA ILE A 172 -11.43 14.07 5.30
C ILE A 172 -11.05 13.63 3.89
N PRO A 173 -11.71 14.15 2.85
CA PRO A 173 -11.46 13.73 1.48
C PRO A 173 -10.05 14.07 1.02
N VAL A 174 -9.40 13.10 0.38
CA VAL A 174 -8.18 13.32 -0.40
C VAL A 174 -8.61 13.51 -1.85
N ILE A 175 -8.52 14.73 -2.35
CA ILE A 175 -8.91 15.10 -3.71
C ILE A 175 -7.81 14.61 -4.65
N GLN A 176 -8.08 13.52 -5.35
CA GLN A 176 -7.19 13.04 -6.40
C GLN A 176 -7.46 13.85 -7.68
N ASN A 177 -6.48 14.65 -8.12
CA ASN A 177 -6.58 15.28 -9.42
C ASN A 177 -6.48 14.20 -10.50
N ALA A 178 -7.55 13.93 -11.23
CA ALA A 178 -7.68 12.93 -12.29
C ALA A 178 -6.64 13.06 -13.44
N ARG A 179 -5.81 14.10 -13.45
CA ARG A 179 -4.73 14.30 -14.41
C ARG A 179 -3.48 13.47 -14.16
N GLN A 180 -3.41 12.70 -13.06
CA GLN A 180 -2.22 11.94 -12.68
C GLN A 180 -2.03 10.63 -13.47
N SER A 181 -3.09 10.09 -14.07
CA SER A 181 -3.02 8.87 -14.87
C SER A 181 -2.47 9.08 -16.29
N GLN A 182 -2.29 10.33 -16.72
CA GLN A 182 -1.69 10.67 -18.00
C GLN A 182 -0.24 11.11 -17.82
N THR A 183 0.67 10.22 -17.45
CA THR A 183 2.10 10.43 -17.70
C THR A 183 2.28 10.40 -19.20
N ARG A 184 2.29 11.57 -19.83
CA ARG A 184 2.66 11.72 -21.24
C ARG A 184 4.13 11.34 -21.39
N LEU A 185 4.40 10.10 -21.74
CA LEU A 185 5.71 9.66 -22.24
C LEU A 185 6.06 10.32 -23.58
N SER A 186 5.14 11.05 -24.22
CA SER A 186 5.33 11.69 -25.52
C SER A 186 6.23 12.93 -25.53
N GLU A 187 6.72 13.42 -24.37
CA GLU A 187 7.61 14.61 -24.33
C GLU A 187 9.06 14.30 -23.99
N VAL A 188 9.44 13.03 -23.79
CA VAL A 188 10.84 12.67 -23.47
C VAL A 188 11.74 12.50 -24.71
N THR A 189 11.18 12.51 -25.93
CA THR A 189 11.95 12.30 -27.16
C THR A 189 12.31 13.57 -27.93
N ALA A 190 12.03 14.76 -27.44
CA ALA A 190 12.40 15.99 -28.11
C ALA A 190 13.13 16.98 -27.19
N THR A 191 14.39 17.19 -27.52
CA THR A 191 15.31 18.27 -27.15
C THR A 191 16.13 18.13 -25.87
N LYS A 192 17.43 17.89 -26.10
CA LYS A 192 18.52 18.39 -25.26
C LYS A 192 18.41 19.91 -25.27
N ASP A 193 18.05 20.52 -24.17
CA ASP A 193 18.63 21.75 -23.63
C ASP A 193 17.82 22.27 -22.41
N SER A 194 18.55 22.48 -21.33
CA SER A 194 18.40 23.44 -20.25
C SER A 194 17.00 23.96 -19.92
N ASP A 195 16.29 23.33 -19.00
CA ASP A 195 15.51 24.07 -18.01
C ASP A 195 15.18 23.22 -16.76
N LYS A 196 15.97 23.39 -15.70
CA LYS A 196 15.74 22.76 -14.38
C LYS A 196 14.40 23.20 -13.73
N SER A 197 13.79 24.28 -14.21
CA SER A 197 12.52 24.79 -13.68
C SER A 197 11.31 23.98 -14.16
N ARG A 198 11.39 23.29 -15.31
CA ARG A 198 10.30 22.43 -15.83
C ARG A 198 10.24 21.04 -15.19
N GLN A 199 11.36 20.56 -14.64
CA GLN A 199 11.41 19.25 -13.98
C GLN A 199 10.72 19.29 -12.61
N GLU A 200 10.66 20.45 -11.95
CA GLU A 200 9.92 20.64 -10.69
C GLU A 200 8.40 20.70 -10.89
N ASP A 201 7.91 21.05 -12.09
CA ASP A 201 6.47 21.10 -12.38
C ASP A 201 5.85 19.72 -12.72
N VAL A 202 6.63 18.75 -13.12
CA VAL A 202 6.17 17.38 -13.40
C VAL A 202 6.01 16.56 -12.10
N GLU A 203 6.70 16.91 -11.03
CA GLU A 203 6.57 16.27 -9.70
C GLU A 203 5.34 16.73 -8.90
N ARG A 204 4.57 17.69 -9.40
CA ARG A 204 3.40 18.27 -8.69
C ARG A 204 2.07 17.61 -9.04
N SER A 205 2.01 16.32 -9.07
CA SER A 205 0.78 15.56 -9.15
C SER A 205 0.28 15.27 -7.72
N TYR A 206 -0.48 16.20 -7.15
CA TYR A 206 -0.81 16.18 -5.73
C TYR A 206 -2.23 15.68 -5.46
N SER A 207 -2.32 14.73 -4.55
CA SER A 207 -3.54 14.60 -3.75
C SER A 207 -3.58 15.83 -2.83
N THR A 208 -4.63 16.59 -2.91
CA THR A 208 -4.85 17.73 -2.03
C THR A 208 -5.85 17.34 -0.96
N ILE A 209 -5.47 17.48 0.30
CA ILE A 209 -6.39 17.23 1.42
C ILE A 209 -7.39 18.35 1.47
N ASP A 210 -8.67 18.01 1.57
CA ASP A 210 -9.73 19.01 1.84
C ASP A 210 -9.67 19.48 3.30
N THR A 211 -8.89 20.54 3.53
CA THR A 211 -8.74 21.12 4.87
C THR A 211 -10.01 21.83 5.38
N SER A 212 -11.00 22.08 4.51
CA SER A 212 -12.30 22.64 4.93
C SER A 212 -13.13 21.64 5.73
N ALA A 213 -12.85 20.36 5.57
CA ALA A 213 -13.46 19.27 6.33
C ALA A 213 -12.83 19.03 7.71
N PHE A 214 -11.76 19.74 8.07
CA PHE A 214 -11.11 19.55 9.38
C PHE A 214 -12.04 19.98 10.52
N ASP A 215 -12.18 19.12 11.52
CA ASP A 215 -12.99 19.37 12.71
C ASP A 215 -12.10 19.66 13.93
N SER A 216 -12.09 20.90 14.40
CA SER A 216 -11.29 21.31 15.56
C SER A 216 -11.77 20.71 16.88
N ALA A 217 -12.96 20.11 16.92
CA ALA A 217 -13.51 19.41 18.09
C ALA A 217 -13.23 17.90 18.06
N ALA A 218 -12.52 17.40 17.06
CA ALA A 218 -12.13 15.98 17.00
C ALA A 218 -11.13 15.65 18.12
N ALA A 219 -11.28 14.45 18.71
CA ALA A 219 -10.35 13.96 19.75
C ALA A 219 -9.08 13.40 19.14
N ALA A 220 -9.18 12.78 17.95
CA ALA A 220 -8.03 12.19 17.26
C ALA A 220 -8.14 12.33 15.74
N PHE A 221 -7.00 12.13 15.07
CA PHE A 221 -6.89 11.98 13.62
C PHE A 221 -6.15 10.69 13.29
N VAL A 222 -6.83 9.72 12.72
CA VAL A 222 -6.24 8.45 12.26
C VAL A 222 -5.85 8.58 10.79
N ILE A 223 -4.59 8.33 10.48
CA ILE A 223 -4.00 8.59 9.16
C ILE A 223 -3.32 7.32 8.65
N CYS A 224 -3.85 6.70 7.60
CA CYS A 224 -3.15 5.64 6.87
C CYS A 224 -2.15 6.30 5.89
N HIS A 225 -0.84 6.15 6.17
CA HIS A 225 0.23 6.78 5.39
C HIS A 225 1.47 5.89 5.27
N PRO A 226 1.80 5.43 4.07
CA PRO A 226 1.09 5.60 2.79
C PRO A 226 -0.34 5.06 2.81
N ASN A 227 -1.21 5.72 2.02
CA ASN A 227 -2.63 5.41 2.04
C ASN A 227 -2.94 4.04 1.40
N ASN A 228 -3.83 3.29 2.01
CA ASN A 228 -4.51 2.14 1.44
C ASN A 228 -5.99 2.53 1.24
N PRO A 229 -6.51 2.61 0.00
CA PRO A 229 -6.12 1.80 -1.17
C PRO A 229 -5.22 2.48 -2.20
N THR A 230 -5.04 3.78 -2.16
CA THR A 230 -4.54 4.59 -3.27
C THR A 230 -3.01 4.59 -3.42
N GLY A 231 -2.28 4.21 -2.39
CA GLY A 231 -0.81 4.32 -2.36
C GLY A 231 -0.31 5.76 -2.24
N THR A 232 -1.18 6.70 -1.90
CA THR A 232 -0.83 8.12 -1.77
C THR A 232 0.14 8.34 -0.62
N VAL A 233 1.19 9.10 -0.90
CA VAL A 233 2.13 9.65 0.08
C VAL A 233 1.89 11.15 0.17
N LEU A 234 1.57 11.63 1.36
CA LEU A 234 1.36 13.05 1.61
C LEU A 234 2.69 13.82 1.50
N SER A 235 2.65 14.96 0.83
CA SER A 235 3.80 15.86 0.75
C SER A 235 4.19 16.42 2.14
N ALA A 236 5.42 16.88 2.29
CA ALA A 236 5.86 17.51 3.53
C ALA A 236 5.01 18.75 3.91
N GLU A 237 4.42 19.43 2.92
CA GLU A 237 3.51 20.56 3.15
C GLU A 237 2.17 20.09 3.72
N GLU A 238 1.55 19.07 3.12
CA GLU A 238 0.30 18.49 3.63
C GLU A 238 0.48 17.92 5.04
N GLN A 239 1.59 17.23 5.29
CA GLN A 239 1.93 16.75 6.64
C GLN A 239 2.07 17.92 7.62
N ARG A 240 2.70 19.04 7.21
CA ARG A 240 2.84 20.23 8.05
C ARG A 240 1.48 20.86 8.39
N VAL A 241 0.58 20.96 7.42
CA VAL A 241 -0.77 21.49 7.63
C VAL A 241 -1.53 20.63 8.64
N ILE A 242 -1.51 19.31 8.49
CA ILE A 242 -2.14 18.39 9.44
C ILE A 242 -1.55 18.53 10.83
N MET A 243 -0.21 18.46 10.94
CA MET A 243 0.48 18.54 12.23
C MET A 243 0.20 19.88 12.95
N SER A 244 0.23 20.98 12.22
CA SER A 244 -0.06 22.30 12.78
C SER A 244 -1.50 22.42 13.26
N PHE A 245 -2.45 21.88 12.51
CA PHE A 245 -3.86 21.86 12.91
C PHE A 245 -4.07 21.01 14.17
N CYS A 246 -3.50 19.80 14.21
CA CYS A 246 -3.61 18.90 15.36
C CYS A 246 -2.94 19.48 16.61
N ALA A 247 -1.75 20.08 16.48
CA ALA A 247 -1.06 20.72 17.60
C ALA A 247 -1.86 21.91 18.17
N LYS A 248 -2.44 22.75 17.29
CA LYS A 248 -3.25 23.92 17.69
C LYS A 248 -4.51 23.53 18.47
N ASN A 249 -5.13 22.41 18.13
CA ASN A 249 -6.42 22.00 18.68
C ASN A 249 -6.30 20.83 19.68
N ASP A 250 -5.07 20.46 20.10
CA ASP A 250 -4.77 19.36 21.01
C ASP A 250 -5.33 18.00 20.54
N ILE A 251 -5.33 17.75 19.24
CA ILE A 251 -5.83 16.53 18.62
C ILE A 251 -4.73 15.47 18.60
N LEU A 252 -5.02 14.26 19.10
CA LEU A 252 -4.08 13.13 19.03
C LEU A 252 -3.98 12.62 17.59
N MET A 253 -2.76 12.52 17.08
CA MET A 253 -2.50 11.87 15.79
C MET A 253 -2.15 10.41 15.98
N ILE A 254 -2.73 9.53 15.16
CA ILE A 254 -2.40 8.11 15.11
C ILE A 254 -2.11 7.78 13.64
N THR A 255 -0.86 7.44 13.31
CA THR A 255 -0.47 7.09 11.94
C THR A 255 -0.34 5.58 11.79
N ASP A 256 -0.94 5.02 10.75
CA ASP A 256 -0.75 3.65 10.29
C ASP A 256 0.22 3.65 9.11
N GLU A 257 1.47 3.24 9.37
CA GLU A 257 2.58 3.32 8.41
C GLU A 257 3.03 1.95 7.87
N VAL A 258 2.18 0.92 7.95
CA VAL A 258 2.53 -0.46 7.59
C VAL A 258 2.91 -0.65 6.11
N HIS A 259 2.61 0.30 5.23
CA HIS A 259 2.97 0.28 3.81
C HIS A 259 4.21 1.11 3.48
N SER A 260 4.87 1.73 4.45
CA SER A 260 5.98 2.69 4.25
C SER A 260 7.22 2.09 3.58
N GLU A 261 7.43 0.77 3.68
CA GLU A 261 8.58 0.09 3.06
C GLU A 261 8.48 0.00 1.53
N PHE A 262 7.28 0.06 0.96
CA PHE A 262 7.04 -0.04 -0.47
C PHE A 262 6.82 1.34 -1.09
N ALA A 263 7.91 2.10 -1.26
CA ALA A 263 7.87 3.40 -1.90
C ALA A 263 8.53 3.37 -3.29
N PHE A 264 7.99 4.18 -4.22
CA PHE A 264 8.43 4.28 -5.59
C PHE A 264 8.41 5.75 -6.03
N ASN A 265 9.39 6.13 -6.86
CA ASN A 265 9.41 7.45 -7.50
C ASN A 265 8.47 7.51 -8.72
N SER A 266 8.43 8.64 -9.41
CA SER A 266 7.61 8.86 -10.61
C SER A 266 7.90 7.89 -11.76
N SER A 267 9.11 7.33 -11.83
CA SER A 267 9.51 6.31 -12.81
C SER A 267 9.22 4.88 -12.33
N ASN A 268 8.48 4.71 -11.24
CA ASN A 268 8.21 3.43 -10.56
C ASN A 268 9.47 2.70 -10.05
N GLU A 269 10.61 3.41 -9.86
CA GLU A 269 11.78 2.83 -9.22
C GLU A 269 11.66 2.87 -7.69
N PRO A 270 12.18 1.84 -6.97
CA PRO A 270 12.16 1.81 -5.52
C PRO A 270 12.82 3.03 -4.88
N THR A 271 12.17 3.58 -3.86
CA THR A 271 12.66 4.70 -3.07
C THR A 271 12.36 4.50 -1.58
N LEU A 272 12.58 5.50 -0.76
CA LEU A 272 12.33 5.47 0.68
C LEU A 272 11.40 6.62 1.07
N ILE A 273 10.52 6.35 2.02
CA ILE A 273 9.66 7.35 2.65
C ILE A 273 10.08 7.48 4.12
N PRO A 274 10.35 8.69 4.60
CA PRO A 274 10.57 8.93 6.01
C PRO A 274 9.26 8.74 6.80
N MET A 275 9.37 8.49 8.10
CA MET A 275 8.23 8.48 9.02
C MET A 275 7.44 9.78 8.89
N PHE A 276 6.12 9.69 9.04
CA PHE A 276 5.23 10.84 8.97
C PHE A 276 5.72 12.00 9.86
N GLY A 277 5.82 13.19 9.29
CA GLY A 277 6.30 14.38 9.99
C GLY A 277 7.81 14.52 10.15
N ALA A 278 8.61 13.51 9.83
CA ALA A 278 10.07 13.56 9.98
C ALA A 278 10.74 14.64 9.11
N GLU A 279 10.22 14.88 7.90
CA GLU A 279 10.72 15.95 7.02
C GLU A 279 10.28 17.35 7.45
N VAL A 280 9.14 17.45 8.12
CA VAL A 280 8.57 18.72 8.59
C VAL A 280 9.47 19.36 9.66
N SER A 281 10.07 18.55 10.52
CA SER A 281 10.93 19.03 11.61
C SER A 281 12.27 19.64 11.15
N ASN A 282 12.66 19.45 9.88
CA ASN A 282 13.94 19.93 9.34
C ASN A 282 13.90 21.36 8.78
N LYS A 283 12.73 21.89 8.38
CA LYS A 283 12.62 23.17 7.65
C LYS A 283 12.41 24.42 8.52
N SER A 284 12.41 24.31 9.83
CA SER A 284 12.11 25.44 10.74
C SER A 284 13.28 26.44 10.98
N LYS A 285 14.36 26.39 10.18
CA LYS A 285 15.40 27.42 10.19
C LYS A 285 15.41 28.14 8.83
N GLY A 286 14.67 29.23 8.69
CA GLY A 286 14.96 30.19 7.63
C GLY A 286 13.86 30.97 6.91
N ARG A 287 12.59 30.69 7.14
CA ARG A 287 11.51 31.56 6.62
C ARG A 287 10.34 31.63 7.61
N GLN A 288 10.18 32.80 8.23
CA GLN A 288 8.88 33.24 8.75
C GLN A 288 7.99 33.50 7.54
N GLU A 289 7.23 32.51 7.09
CA GLU A 289 6.16 32.75 6.15
C GLU A 289 4.86 32.85 6.91
N SER A 290 4.34 34.08 6.94
CA SER A 290 3.03 34.42 7.44
C SER A 290 1.98 33.86 6.47
N LEU A 291 1.36 32.75 6.83
CA LEU A 291 0.09 32.33 6.24
C LEU A 291 -1.02 32.94 7.08
N ASN A 292 -1.68 33.97 6.52
CA ASN A 292 -2.88 34.64 7.09
C ASN A 292 -2.77 35.11 8.54
N GLY A 293 -1.75 35.89 8.86
CA GLY A 293 -1.75 36.76 10.07
C GLY A 293 -1.59 36.07 11.44
N GLY A 294 -1.27 34.77 11.49
CA GLY A 294 -1.04 34.06 12.74
C GLY A 294 0.43 33.68 12.90
N ASN A 295 1.11 34.19 13.95
CA ASN A 295 2.40 33.67 14.40
C ASN A 295 2.23 32.20 14.83
N ILE A 296 2.68 31.25 14.02
CA ILE A 296 2.77 29.84 14.44
C ILE A 296 3.96 29.74 15.40
N HIS A 297 3.67 29.65 16.68
CA HIS A 297 4.67 29.32 17.69
C HIS A 297 5.23 27.92 17.41
N THR A 298 6.45 27.84 16.95
CA THR A 298 7.19 26.65 16.45
C THR A 298 7.56 25.62 17.56
N HIS A 299 6.91 25.61 18.72
CA HIS A 299 7.41 24.89 19.88
C HIS A 299 6.60 23.71 20.37
N GLN A 300 5.43 23.43 19.81
CA GLN A 300 4.63 22.30 20.26
C GLN A 300 4.38 21.33 19.08
N LEU A 301 5.10 20.21 19.12
CA LEU A 301 4.80 19.08 18.23
C LEU A 301 3.45 18.50 18.65
N PRO A 302 2.63 18.02 17.70
CA PRO A 302 1.39 17.33 18.05
C PRO A 302 1.69 16.07 18.85
N ARG A 303 0.73 15.65 19.66
CA ARG A 303 0.74 14.33 20.28
C ARG A 303 0.56 13.30 19.17
N ILE A 304 1.53 12.42 18.99
CA ILE A 304 1.52 11.47 17.87
C ILE A 304 1.95 10.06 18.29
N ILE A 305 1.21 9.06 17.83
CA ILE A 305 1.52 7.63 17.93
C ILE A 305 1.74 7.12 16.52
N HIS A 306 2.99 6.80 16.18
CA HIS A 306 3.33 6.16 14.90
C HIS A 306 3.25 4.65 15.03
N ILE A 307 2.39 4.00 14.25
CA ILE A 307 2.21 2.56 14.27
C ILE A 307 2.74 1.97 12.97
N ASN A 308 3.59 0.96 13.08
CA ASN A 308 4.17 0.28 11.93
C ASN A 308 4.29 -1.24 12.16
N SER A 309 4.57 -1.98 11.09
CA SER A 309 4.71 -3.43 11.11
C SER A 309 5.55 -3.92 9.95
N VAL A 310 6.35 -4.94 10.18
CA VAL A 310 7.03 -5.67 9.10
C VAL A 310 6.11 -6.70 8.41
N SER A 311 4.86 -6.85 8.87
CA SER A 311 3.93 -7.83 8.35
C SER A 311 3.59 -7.65 6.88
N LYS A 312 3.52 -6.41 6.38
CA LYS A 312 3.30 -6.13 4.95
C LYS A 312 4.59 -6.20 4.16
N ALA A 313 5.66 -5.61 4.68
CA ALA A 313 6.96 -5.57 4.02
C ALA A 313 7.57 -6.96 3.78
N PHE A 314 7.40 -7.88 4.72
CA PHE A 314 8.00 -9.21 4.68
C PHE A 314 6.98 -10.35 4.63
N ASN A 315 5.71 -10.02 4.30
CA ASN A 315 4.62 -11.00 4.16
C ASN A 315 4.39 -11.87 5.41
N LEU A 316 4.46 -11.26 6.59
CA LEU A 316 4.38 -11.94 7.90
C LEU A 316 3.02 -11.76 8.60
N ALA A 317 1.93 -11.61 7.84
CA ALA A 317 0.60 -11.32 8.42
C ALA A 317 0.07 -12.42 9.36
N SER A 318 0.55 -13.65 9.23
CA SER A 318 0.18 -14.77 10.12
C SER A 318 1.03 -14.87 11.38
N ILE A 319 2.03 -14.01 11.57
CA ILE A 319 2.90 -14.01 12.76
C ILE A 319 2.51 -12.83 13.66
N PRO A 320 1.76 -13.06 14.76
CA PRO A 320 1.39 -11.98 15.67
C PRO A 320 2.61 -11.31 16.30
N GLY A 321 2.58 -9.97 16.43
CA GLY A 321 3.62 -9.23 17.13
C GLY A 321 4.82 -8.82 16.27
N ALA A 322 4.71 -8.91 14.97
CA ALA A 322 5.67 -8.27 14.07
C ALA A 322 5.33 -6.77 13.86
N SER A 323 4.87 -6.10 14.90
CA SER A 323 4.34 -4.73 14.90
C SER A 323 4.83 -3.92 16.10
N TYR A 324 4.86 -2.60 15.97
CA TYR A 324 5.31 -1.70 17.03
C TYR A 324 4.69 -0.30 16.88
N ALA A 325 4.75 0.47 17.96
CA ALA A 325 4.48 1.91 17.96
C ALA A 325 5.74 2.68 18.30
N VAL A 326 5.97 3.85 17.68
CA VAL A 326 7.00 4.83 18.04
C VAL A 326 6.30 6.05 18.62
N ILE A 327 6.64 6.42 19.87
CA ILE A 327 5.98 7.49 20.60
C ILE A 327 7.03 8.33 21.33
N LYS A 328 7.27 9.55 20.86
CA LYS A 328 8.29 10.45 21.44
C LYS A 328 7.85 11.04 22.78
N ASP A 329 6.56 11.37 22.93
CA ASP A 329 6.02 11.87 24.19
C ASP A 329 6.04 10.78 25.25
N LYS A 330 6.75 11.02 26.35
CA LYS A 330 6.95 10.04 27.42
C LYS A 330 5.62 9.67 28.10
N THR A 331 4.76 10.65 28.36
CA THR A 331 3.49 10.43 29.08
C THR A 331 2.54 9.59 28.24
N ILE A 332 2.41 9.93 26.95
CA ILE A 332 1.59 9.15 26.01
C ILE A 332 2.15 7.73 25.88
N ARG A 333 3.46 7.59 25.75
CA ARG A 333 4.13 6.30 25.61
C ARG A 333 3.91 5.39 26.83
N GLU A 334 4.10 5.91 28.03
CA GLU A 334 3.92 5.13 29.25
C GLU A 334 2.44 4.72 29.44
N THR A 335 1.50 5.65 29.19
CA THR A 335 0.05 5.37 29.24
C THR A 335 -0.34 4.33 28.20
N PHE A 336 0.14 4.46 26.97
CA PHE A 336 -0.13 3.51 25.89
C PHE A 336 0.47 2.13 26.20
N ALA A 337 1.72 2.06 26.62
CA ALA A 337 2.38 0.82 26.99
C ALA A 337 1.67 0.10 28.15
N GLN A 338 1.21 0.84 29.16
CA GLN A 338 0.39 0.28 30.24
C GLN A 338 -0.92 -0.28 29.72
N ALA A 339 -1.58 0.43 28.78
CA ALA A 339 -2.82 -0.03 28.16
C ALA A 339 -2.64 -1.31 27.31
N ILE A 340 -1.53 -1.43 26.60
CA ILE A 340 -1.13 -2.64 25.86
C ILE A 340 -0.88 -3.80 26.82
N ASN A 341 -0.07 -3.57 27.87
CA ASN A 341 0.29 -4.59 28.87
C ASN A 341 -0.94 -5.12 29.60
N SER A 342 -1.84 -4.25 30.06
CA SER A 342 -3.04 -4.64 30.82
C SER A 342 -4.04 -5.46 30.00
N ARG A 343 -3.98 -5.37 28.66
CA ARG A 343 -4.82 -6.13 27.74
C ARG A 343 -4.10 -7.35 27.16
N HIS A 344 -2.86 -7.60 27.55
CA HIS A 344 -2.02 -8.69 27.01
C HIS A 344 -1.87 -8.62 25.47
N LEU A 345 -1.75 -7.41 24.92
CA LEU A 345 -1.61 -7.14 23.48
C LEU A 345 -0.16 -6.82 23.08
N ASN A 346 0.80 -7.25 23.87
CA ASN A 346 2.23 -7.19 23.51
C ASN A 346 2.54 -8.12 22.34
N ALA A 347 3.64 -7.82 21.67
CA ALA A 347 4.17 -8.68 20.61
C ALA A 347 4.52 -10.08 21.15
N SER A 348 4.21 -11.10 20.36
CA SER A 348 4.71 -12.46 20.63
C SER A 348 6.23 -12.53 20.46
N ASN A 349 6.89 -13.45 21.18
CA ASN A 349 8.34 -13.63 21.02
C ASN A 349 8.71 -13.99 19.57
N LEU A 350 7.91 -14.80 18.89
CA LEU A 350 8.15 -15.12 17.47
C LEU A 350 8.02 -13.89 16.57
N GLY A 351 7.06 -13.00 16.86
CA GLY A 351 6.90 -11.74 16.16
C GLY A 351 8.09 -10.81 16.37
N LYS A 352 8.61 -10.72 17.60
CA LYS A 352 9.81 -9.95 17.92
C LYS A 352 11.05 -10.49 17.21
N VAL A 353 11.26 -11.82 17.21
CA VAL A 353 12.34 -12.47 16.48
C VAL A 353 12.25 -12.20 14.97
N ALA A 354 11.05 -12.32 14.41
CA ALA A 354 10.82 -12.06 13.00
C ALA A 354 11.10 -10.60 12.64
N LEU A 355 10.66 -9.65 13.46
CA LEU A 355 10.89 -8.22 13.26
C LEU A 355 12.38 -7.87 13.31
N ILE A 356 13.11 -8.37 14.32
CA ILE A 356 14.55 -8.14 14.46
C ILE A 356 15.28 -8.68 13.23
N ALA A 357 15.00 -9.94 12.83
CA ALA A 357 15.61 -10.56 11.66
C ALA A 357 15.30 -9.82 10.36
N ALA A 358 14.04 -9.35 10.20
CA ALA A 358 13.61 -8.56 9.05
C ALA A 358 14.43 -7.27 8.91
N TYR A 359 14.58 -6.52 9.99
CA TYR A 359 15.28 -5.22 9.95
C TYR A 359 16.80 -5.35 9.93
N GLU A 360 17.37 -6.37 10.56
CA GLU A 360 18.81 -6.56 10.60
C GLU A 360 19.36 -7.28 9.37
N LYS A 361 18.62 -8.23 8.80
CA LYS A 361 19.12 -9.18 7.79
C LYS A 361 18.29 -9.23 6.51
N GLY A 362 17.02 -8.80 6.54
CA GLY A 362 16.07 -8.97 5.43
C GLY A 362 16.17 -7.92 4.32
N SER A 363 17.10 -6.96 4.38
CA SER A 363 17.14 -5.83 3.42
C SER A 363 17.32 -6.28 1.98
N THR A 364 18.22 -7.22 1.70
CA THR A 364 18.48 -7.73 0.34
C THR A 364 17.24 -8.39 -0.25
N TRP A 365 16.52 -9.20 0.55
CA TRP A 365 15.27 -9.81 0.14
C TRP A 365 14.21 -8.73 -0.17
N LEU A 366 14.05 -7.75 0.71
CA LEU A 366 13.07 -6.66 0.53
C LEU A 366 13.39 -5.83 -0.72
N ASP A 367 14.65 -5.54 -1.01
CA ASP A 367 15.05 -4.79 -2.20
C ASP A 367 14.74 -5.57 -3.50
N SER A 368 14.91 -6.90 -3.49
CA SER A 368 14.51 -7.77 -4.60
C SER A 368 13.00 -7.74 -4.82
N VAL A 369 12.20 -7.79 -3.74
CA VAL A 369 10.73 -7.68 -3.79
C VAL A 369 10.30 -6.32 -4.33
N LYS A 370 10.90 -5.22 -3.85
CA LYS A 370 10.59 -3.85 -4.32
C LYS A 370 10.90 -3.71 -5.82
N SER A 371 11.99 -4.28 -6.28
CA SER A 371 12.38 -4.26 -7.69
C SER A 371 11.40 -5.06 -8.56
N ALA A 372 10.96 -6.22 -8.09
CA ALA A 372 9.95 -7.04 -8.77
C ALA A 372 8.57 -6.36 -8.79
N LEU A 373 8.20 -5.65 -7.74
CA LEU A 373 6.98 -4.82 -7.71
C LEU A 373 7.07 -3.61 -8.64
N SER A 374 8.26 -2.98 -8.74
CA SER A 374 8.53 -1.92 -9.73
C SER A 374 8.22 -2.41 -11.15
N PHE A 375 8.67 -3.63 -11.48
CA PHE A 375 8.36 -4.25 -12.77
C PHE A 375 6.84 -4.37 -12.99
N ASN A 376 6.08 -4.89 -12.02
CA ASN A 376 4.63 -5.04 -12.15
C ASN A 376 3.91 -3.69 -12.31
N ARG A 377 4.39 -2.64 -11.63
CA ARG A 377 3.84 -1.29 -11.78
C ARG A 377 4.07 -0.76 -13.20
N LYS A 378 5.27 -0.96 -13.76
CA LYS A 378 5.59 -0.60 -15.15
C LYS A 378 4.77 -1.42 -16.14
N LEU A 379 4.56 -2.71 -15.87
CA LEU A 379 3.71 -3.58 -16.70
C LEU A 379 2.27 -3.05 -16.81
N VAL A 380 1.67 -2.59 -15.70
CA VAL A 380 0.33 -1.98 -15.70
C VAL A 380 0.28 -0.74 -16.60
N VAL A 381 1.26 0.17 -16.47
CA VAL A 381 1.34 1.38 -17.31
C VAL A 381 1.44 1.00 -18.78
N ARG A 382 2.41 0.13 -19.13
CA ARG A 382 2.62 -0.33 -20.51
C ARG A 382 1.42 -1.08 -21.08
N PHE A 383 0.66 -1.79 -20.23
CA PHE A 383 -0.56 -2.46 -20.66
C PHE A 383 -1.60 -1.46 -21.17
N PHE A 384 -1.91 -0.44 -20.39
CA PHE A 384 -2.87 0.59 -20.78
C PHE A 384 -2.40 1.40 -21.99
N GLU A 385 -1.11 1.71 -22.08
CA GLU A 385 -0.51 2.38 -23.24
C GLU A 385 -0.58 1.51 -24.49
N HIS A 386 -0.22 0.22 -24.40
CA HIS A 386 -0.20 -0.72 -25.52
C HIS A 386 -1.57 -0.84 -26.20
N TYR A 387 -2.64 -0.87 -25.39
CA TYR A 387 -4.00 -0.97 -25.91
C TYR A 387 -4.68 0.40 -26.12
N GLY A 388 -3.98 1.51 -25.92
CA GLY A 388 -4.55 2.86 -26.07
C GLY A 388 -5.71 3.13 -25.11
N LEU A 389 -5.69 2.53 -23.91
CA LEU A 389 -6.76 2.61 -22.93
C LEU A 389 -6.55 3.82 -22.01
N SER A 390 -7.42 4.83 -22.17
CA SER A 390 -7.49 5.96 -21.25
C SER A 390 -8.46 5.63 -20.10
N VAL A 391 -7.90 5.12 -18.99
CA VAL A 391 -8.64 4.70 -17.79
C VAL A 391 -8.12 5.45 -16.59
N ASN A 392 -8.98 5.85 -15.67
CA ASN A 392 -8.54 6.44 -14.42
C ASN A 392 -8.10 5.34 -13.43
N TYR A 393 -6.84 5.40 -13.03
CA TYR A 393 -6.31 4.54 -12.00
C TYR A 393 -5.26 5.26 -11.15
N THR A 394 -5.03 4.74 -9.96
CA THR A 394 -3.98 5.24 -9.07
C THR A 394 -3.15 4.06 -8.56
N MET A 395 -1.83 4.20 -8.61
CA MET A 395 -0.90 3.32 -7.92
C MET A 395 -0.11 4.07 -6.83
N GLY A 396 -0.29 5.39 -6.74
CA GLY A 396 0.38 6.28 -5.80
C GLY A 396 1.90 6.17 -5.81
N SER A 397 2.56 6.76 -4.83
CA SER A 397 4.03 6.65 -4.65
C SER A 397 4.41 5.50 -3.70
N ALA A 398 3.45 4.70 -3.23
CA ALA A 398 3.74 3.59 -2.32
C ALA A 398 2.71 2.46 -2.42
N GLY A 399 3.07 1.32 -1.79
CA GLY A 399 2.24 0.12 -1.79
C GLY A 399 2.32 -0.69 -3.09
N TYR A 400 1.61 -1.79 -3.09
CA TYR A 400 1.55 -2.72 -4.23
C TYR A 400 0.11 -2.94 -4.72
N PHE A 401 -0.68 -1.85 -4.71
CA PHE A 401 -2.06 -1.87 -5.17
C PHE A 401 -2.25 -1.06 -6.43
N LEU A 402 -3.12 -1.55 -7.30
CA LEU A 402 -3.76 -0.80 -8.36
C LEU A 402 -5.17 -0.43 -7.89
N TRP A 403 -5.46 0.85 -7.78
CA TRP A 403 -6.78 1.39 -7.50
C TRP A 403 -7.39 1.88 -8.81
N LEU A 404 -8.35 1.13 -9.33
CA LEU A 404 -8.87 1.27 -10.70
C LEU A 404 -10.34 1.72 -10.65
N ASP A 405 -10.65 2.82 -11.36
CA ASP A 405 -12.02 3.30 -11.54
C ASP A 405 -12.66 2.61 -12.76
N LEU A 406 -13.53 1.64 -12.48
CA LEU A 406 -14.21 0.83 -13.49
C LEU A 406 -15.18 1.64 -14.37
N SER A 407 -15.69 2.77 -13.87
CA SER A 407 -16.63 3.62 -14.61
C SER A 407 -15.98 4.40 -15.75
N THR A 408 -14.64 4.47 -15.76
CA THR A 408 -13.88 5.27 -16.73
C THR A 408 -13.36 4.48 -17.92
N PHE A 409 -13.63 3.18 -17.99
CA PHE A 409 -13.29 2.41 -19.18
C PHE A 409 -14.04 2.98 -20.41
N PRO A 410 -13.33 3.28 -21.52
CA PRO A 410 -13.97 3.77 -22.73
C PRO A 410 -14.94 2.69 -23.28
N SER A 411 -16.07 3.11 -23.87
CA SER A 411 -17.05 2.19 -24.46
C SER A 411 -16.53 1.46 -25.69
N HIS A 412 -15.50 2.03 -26.35
CA HIS A 412 -14.83 1.44 -27.53
C HIS A 412 -13.38 1.92 -27.57
N LEU A 413 -12.50 1.14 -28.18
CA LEU A 413 -11.13 1.55 -28.44
C LEU A 413 -11.11 2.61 -29.53
N THR A 414 -10.45 3.73 -29.30
CA THR A 414 -10.37 4.88 -30.23
C THR A 414 -9.50 4.61 -31.43
N GLN A 415 -8.55 3.67 -31.34
CA GLN A 415 -7.83 3.06 -32.47
C GLN A 415 -7.48 1.61 -32.09
N PRO A 416 -7.74 0.61 -32.96
CA PRO A 416 -6.93 -0.59 -32.92
C PRO A 416 -5.55 -0.13 -33.43
N ASN A 417 -4.62 0.12 -32.54
CA ASN A 417 -3.25 0.20 -32.97
C ASN A 417 -2.97 -1.12 -33.69
N SER A 418 -2.85 -1.05 -35.01
CA SER A 418 -2.25 -2.12 -35.78
C SER A 418 -0.96 -2.42 -35.03
N ILE A 419 -0.86 -3.61 -34.48
CA ILE A 419 0.27 -4.07 -33.68
C ILE A 419 1.51 -3.88 -34.55
N ALA A 420 2.13 -2.71 -34.47
CA ALA A 420 3.43 -2.50 -35.05
C ALA A 420 4.38 -3.32 -34.18
N SER A 421 4.89 -4.40 -34.74
CA SER A 421 5.94 -5.20 -34.16
C SER A 421 7.07 -4.30 -33.67
N VAL A 422 7.30 -4.21 -32.38
CA VAL A 422 8.59 -3.82 -31.88
C VAL A 422 9.51 -4.97 -32.31
N ASP A 423 10.44 -4.67 -33.22
CA ASP A 423 11.43 -5.59 -33.80
C ASP A 423 11.00 -6.61 -34.89
N GLY A 424 10.12 -6.23 -35.84
CA GLY A 424 10.07 -6.93 -37.13
C GLY A 424 9.72 -8.42 -37.14
N ALA A 425 9.33 -9.01 -36.02
CA ALA A 425 8.93 -10.41 -35.94
C ALA A 425 7.44 -10.55 -36.23
N PRO A 426 6.98 -11.47 -37.09
CA PRO A 426 5.58 -11.71 -37.35
C PRO A 426 4.93 -12.25 -36.07
N LEU A 427 3.95 -11.51 -35.54
CA LEU A 427 3.16 -11.94 -34.42
C LEU A 427 2.16 -13.04 -34.87
N GLY A 428 2.39 -14.23 -34.33
CA GLY A 428 1.33 -15.12 -33.95
C GLY A 428 0.63 -15.93 -35.02
N ASP A 429 0.38 -17.11 -34.64
CA ASP A 429 -0.53 -18.12 -35.21
C ASP A 429 -1.84 -17.51 -35.73
N ALA A 430 -2.01 -17.44 -37.05
CA ALA A 430 -3.18 -16.90 -37.74
C ALA A 430 -4.48 -17.68 -37.48
N SER A 431 -4.46 -18.72 -36.65
CA SER A 431 -5.60 -19.57 -36.32
C SER A 431 -6.47 -19.07 -35.15
N ARG A 432 -6.14 -17.95 -34.52
CA ARG A 432 -6.84 -17.48 -33.30
C ARG A 432 -7.66 -16.23 -33.54
N GLN A 433 -8.89 -16.22 -33.02
CA GLN A 433 -9.75 -15.05 -33.06
C GLN A 433 -9.15 -13.91 -32.27
N PRO A 434 -9.15 -12.66 -32.78
CA PRO A 434 -8.66 -11.50 -32.04
C PRO A 434 -9.52 -11.28 -30.80
N LEU A 435 -8.88 -10.92 -29.68
CA LEU A 435 -9.57 -10.53 -28.45
C LEU A 435 -10.52 -9.36 -28.75
N LYS A 436 -11.78 -9.50 -28.38
CA LYS A 436 -12.78 -8.45 -28.53
C LYS A 436 -12.76 -7.54 -27.31
N TYR A 437 -12.58 -6.24 -27.52
CA TYR A 437 -12.69 -5.27 -26.43
C TYR A 437 -14.12 -5.25 -25.87
N SER A 438 -14.22 -5.48 -24.59
CA SER A 438 -15.48 -5.52 -23.83
C SER A 438 -15.15 -5.31 -22.36
N PRO A 439 -14.96 -4.06 -21.91
CA PRO A 439 -14.49 -3.80 -20.56
C PRO A 439 -15.57 -4.11 -19.53
N VAL A 440 -15.12 -4.46 -18.32
CA VAL A 440 -15.99 -4.54 -17.15
C VAL A 440 -16.17 -3.15 -16.56
N THR A 441 -17.38 -2.86 -16.08
CA THR A 441 -17.72 -1.56 -15.48
C THR A 441 -18.21 -1.68 -14.03
N THR A 442 -18.26 -2.90 -13.50
CA THR A 442 -18.70 -3.19 -12.12
C THR A 442 -17.78 -4.23 -11.48
N VAL A 443 -17.81 -4.28 -10.15
CA VAL A 443 -17.03 -5.27 -9.36
C VAL A 443 -17.57 -6.68 -9.62
N GLU A 444 -18.87 -6.85 -9.78
CA GLU A 444 -19.50 -8.12 -10.15
C GLU A 444 -18.99 -8.62 -11.49
N GLY A 445 -18.90 -7.73 -12.49
CA GLY A 445 -18.31 -8.06 -13.80
C GLY A 445 -16.85 -8.50 -13.72
N CYS A 446 -16.07 -7.95 -12.79
CA CYS A 446 -14.70 -8.43 -12.52
C CYS A 446 -14.73 -9.89 -12.02
N ILE A 447 -15.61 -10.18 -11.06
CA ILE A 447 -15.78 -11.52 -10.49
C ILE A 447 -16.24 -12.51 -11.55
N GLU A 448 -17.21 -12.14 -12.41
CA GLU A 448 -17.70 -12.97 -13.52
C GLU A 448 -16.59 -13.34 -14.49
N ARG A 449 -15.57 -12.49 -14.65
CA ARG A 449 -14.38 -12.77 -15.45
C ARG A 449 -13.25 -13.44 -14.66
N GLY A 450 -13.54 -13.87 -13.43
CA GLY A 450 -12.58 -14.56 -12.57
C GLY A 450 -11.46 -13.67 -12.03
N VAL A 451 -11.64 -12.34 -11.98
CA VAL A 451 -10.72 -11.41 -11.33
C VAL A 451 -11.32 -10.95 -10.01
N ILE A 452 -10.70 -11.35 -8.90
CA ILE A 452 -11.22 -11.10 -7.56
C ILE A 452 -10.39 -10.03 -6.88
N GLY A 453 -10.83 -8.79 -6.98
CA GLY A 453 -10.29 -7.64 -6.29
C GLY A 453 -11.02 -7.34 -4.98
N ASN A 454 -10.62 -6.26 -4.33
CA ASN A 454 -11.34 -5.73 -3.18
C ASN A 454 -12.27 -4.61 -3.64
N ASP A 455 -13.55 -4.74 -3.27
CA ASP A 455 -14.60 -3.82 -3.66
C ASP A 455 -14.34 -2.42 -3.09
N GLY A 456 -14.32 -1.42 -3.97
CA GLY A 456 -14.12 -0.01 -3.63
C GLY A 456 -15.21 0.55 -2.73
N ALA A 457 -16.41 -0.02 -2.74
CA ALA A 457 -17.48 0.37 -1.83
C ALA A 457 -17.05 0.23 -0.35
N THR A 458 -16.23 -0.77 -0.02
CA THR A 458 -15.68 -0.96 1.33
C THR A 458 -14.70 0.14 1.76
N PHE A 459 -14.21 0.94 0.82
CA PHE A 459 -13.34 2.10 1.05
C PHE A 459 -14.10 3.43 0.88
N GLY A 460 -15.40 3.38 0.60
CA GLY A 460 -16.22 4.56 0.32
C GLY A 460 -16.22 5.01 -1.17
N SER A 461 -15.80 4.16 -2.12
CA SER A 461 -15.68 4.47 -3.56
C SER A 461 -16.27 3.36 -4.44
N PRO A 462 -17.60 3.27 -4.61
CA PRO A 462 -18.30 2.10 -5.16
C PRO A 462 -17.97 1.78 -6.62
N HIS A 463 -17.38 2.71 -7.39
CA HIS A 463 -16.98 2.49 -8.78
C HIS A 463 -15.55 1.98 -8.94
N HIS A 464 -14.85 1.77 -7.84
CA HIS A 464 -13.46 1.35 -7.85
C HIS A 464 -13.29 -0.12 -7.47
N ILE A 465 -12.17 -0.69 -7.93
CA ILE A 465 -11.66 -1.97 -7.46
C ILE A 465 -10.19 -1.81 -7.05
N ARG A 466 -9.79 -2.42 -5.93
CA ARG A 466 -8.39 -2.51 -5.54
C ARG A 466 -7.82 -3.87 -5.91
N LEU A 467 -6.78 -3.89 -6.74
CA LEU A 467 -6.07 -5.09 -7.15
C LEU A 467 -4.67 -5.14 -6.51
N ASN A 468 -4.32 -6.30 -5.97
CA ASN A 468 -2.98 -6.56 -5.43
C ASN A 468 -2.03 -6.94 -6.57
N LEU A 469 -0.99 -6.12 -6.80
CA LEU A 469 0.03 -6.34 -7.83
C LEU A 469 1.18 -7.26 -7.38
N ALA A 470 1.20 -7.72 -6.12
CA ALA A 470 2.27 -8.57 -5.58
C ALA A 470 2.05 -10.04 -5.93
N CYS A 471 1.98 -10.33 -7.22
CA CYS A 471 1.87 -11.66 -7.81
C CYS A 471 2.72 -11.74 -9.09
N HIS A 472 2.85 -12.93 -9.66
CA HIS A 472 3.64 -13.11 -10.88
C HIS A 472 3.16 -12.19 -12.01
N PRO A 473 4.05 -11.54 -12.80
CA PRO A 473 3.67 -10.58 -13.84
C PRO A 473 2.66 -11.12 -14.86
N ALA A 474 2.80 -12.39 -15.26
CA ALA A 474 1.84 -13.04 -16.15
C ALA A 474 0.41 -13.07 -15.56
N VAL A 475 0.29 -13.18 -14.24
CA VAL A 475 -1.01 -13.13 -13.55
C VAL A 475 -1.58 -11.72 -13.58
N VAL A 476 -0.73 -10.70 -13.41
CA VAL A 476 -1.13 -9.29 -13.51
C VAL A 476 -1.68 -8.99 -14.91
N GLU A 477 -0.93 -9.33 -15.97
CA GLU A 477 -1.39 -9.07 -17.33
C GLU A 477 -2.65 -9.86 -17.67
N THR A 478 -2.73 -11.15 -17.28
CA THR A 478 -3.93 -11.96 -17.47
C THR A 478 -5.17 -11.33 -16.80
N ALA A 479 -5.01 -10.81 -15.59
CA ALA A 479 -6.11 -10.13 -14.90
C ALA A 479 -6.55 -8.88 -15.66
N LEU A 480 -5.63 -8.04 -16.10
CA LEU A 480 -5.93 -6.83 -16.89
C LEU A 480 -6.60 -7.18 -18.22
N GLN A 481 -6.13 -8.25 -18.92
CA GLN A 481 -6.78 -8.71 -20.14
C GLN A 481 -8.21 -9.15 -19.89
N ARG A 482 -8.47 -9.92 -18.83
CA ARG A 482 -9.82 -10.35 -18.45
C ARG A 482 -10.76 -9.18 -18.12
N LEU A 483 -10.22 -8.08 -17.56
CA LEU A 483 -11.00 -6.87 -17.28
C LEU A 483 -11.37 -6.11 -18.57
N CYS A 484 -10.55 -6.18 -19.60
CA CYS A 484 -10.70 -5.36 -20.82
C CYS A 484 -11.28 -6.11 -22.02
N PHE A 485 -11.05 -7.44 -22.12
CA PHE A 485 -11.33 -8.21 -23.33
C PHE A 485 -12.09 -9.50 -23.03
N ILE A 486 -12.78 -9.99 -24.08
CA ILE A 486 -13.36 -11.33 -24.14
C ILE A 486 -12.76 -12.10 -25.32
N SER A 487 -12.55 -13.40 -25.13
CA SER A 487 -12.10 -14.34 -26.17
C SER A 487 -13.25 -14.75 -27.09
#